data_965f77c1f5b36db61b11ad4b11aca3ef
#
_entry.id   965f77c1f5b36db61b11ad4b11aca3ef
#
_cell.length_a   1.000
_cell.length_b   1.000
_cell.length_c   1.000
_cell.angle_alpha   90.00
_cell.angle_beta   90.00
_cell.angle_gamma   90.00
#
_symmetry.space_group_name_H-M   'P 1'
#
loop_
_entity.id
_entity.type
_entity.pdbx_description
1 polymer ?
#
loop_
_entity_poly.entity_id
_entity_poly.type
_entity_poly.pdbx_seq_one_letter_code
_entity_poly.pdbx_strand_id
1 'polypeptide(L)'
;MNNFKVLMNGIVKENPTFVLLLGMCPTLGTTSSAINGMGMGLATMFVLICSNVVISSIKNLIPDMVRIPAFIVVIASFVTLLQMIMQAYVPALYATLGLFIPLIVVNCILLGRAEAFAAKNGPVPSFFDGLGMGLGFTLALTILGGVREFLGTGKSVSYTHLRAPRDRTRSRMPSS
;
A
#
# COMPACT_ATOMS: atom_id res chain seq x y z
N MET A 1 -9.23 21.89 -14.43
CA MET A 1 -7.90 21.39 -14.03
C MET A 1 -7.52 20.27 -14.96
N ASN A 2 -6.32 20.32 -15.55
CA ASN A 2 -5.90 19.22 -16.44
C ASN A 2 -5.55 17.99 -15.61
N ASN A 3 -6.29 16.91 -15.81
CA ASN A 3 -6.11 15.65 -15.06
C ASN A 3 -4.69 15.09 -15.16
N PHE A 4 -4.04 15.30 -16.30
CA PHE A 4 -2.64 14.92 -16.51
C PHE A 4 -1.67 15.71 -15.60
N LYS A 5 -1.97 16.98 -15.32
CA LYS A 5 -1.17 17.80 -14.40
C LYS A 5 -1.29 17.32 -12.95
N VAL A 6 -2.46 16.84 -12.56
CA VAL A 6 -2.69 16.22 -11.24
C VAL A 6 -1.87 14.94 -11.10
N LEU A 7 -1.87 14.09 -12.11
CA LEU A 7 -1.09 12.86 -12.16
C LEU A 7 0.42 13.13 -12.03
N MET A 8 0.96 14.02 -12.86
CA MET A 8 2.39 14.37 -12.81
C MET A 8 2.80 15.04 -11.51
N ASN A 9 1.91 15.85 -10.93
CA ASN A 9 2.15 16.48 -9.63
C ASN A 9 2.26 15.44 -8.53
N GLY A 10 1.40 14.41 -8.54
CA GLY A 10 1.42 13.31 -7.57
C GLY A 10 2.69 12.46 -7.63
N ILE A 11 3.26 12.27 -8.82
CA ILE A 11 4.47 11.45 -8.99
C ILE A 11 5.74 12.21 -8.59
N VAL A 12 5.86 13.48 -8.98
CA VAL A 12 7.14 14.22 -8.89
C VAL A 12 7.15 15.21 -7.72
N LYS A 13 6.12 16.07 -7.62
CA LYS A 13 6.09 17.17 -6.63
C LYS A 13 5.53 16.78 -5.28
N GLU A 14 4.54 15.91 -5.27
CA GLU A 14 3.85 15.43 -4.07
C GLU A 14 4.10 13.93 -3.84
N ASN A 15 5.34 13.46 -4.05
CA ASN A 15 5.68 12.07 -3.78
C ASN A 15 5.36 11.75 -2.31
N PRO A 16 4.46 10.78 -2.03
CA PRO A 16 3.97 10.57 -0.67
C PRO A 16 5.07 10.17 0.30
N THR A 17 6.01 9.36 -0.14
CA THR A 17 7.05 8.82 0.74
C THR A 17 8.19 9.80 0.96
N PHE A 18 8.66 10.48 -0.10
CA PHE A 18 9.84 11.33 -0.02
C PHE A 18 9.52 12.78 0.36
N VAL A 19 8.37 13.30 -0.03
CA VAL A 19 8.01 14.71 0.19
C VAL A 19 7.06 14.84 1.38
N LEU A 20 6.01 14.04 1.44
CA LEU A 20 4.99 14.12 2.49
C LEU A 20 5.32 13.25 3.71
N LEU A 21 6.30 12.33 3.62
CA LEU A 21 6.65 11.35 4.66
C LEU A 21 5.45 10.52 5.12
N LEU A 22 4.46 10.37 4.25
CA LEU A 22 3.26 9.55 4.49
C LEU A 22 3.52 8.10 4.07
N GLY A 23 2.97 7.17 4.83
CA GLY A 23 3.13 5.74 4.53
C GLY A 23 4.47 5.15 4.95
N MET A 24 5.14 5.74 5.93
CA MET A 24 6.41 5.22 6.46
C MET A 24 6.22 3.86 7.17
N CYS A 25 5.05 3.61 7.78
CA CYS A 25 4.79 2.36 8.50
C CYS A 25 4.92 1.12 7.61
N PRO A 26 4.21 0.99 6.49
CA PRO A 26 4.43 -0.12 5.57
C PRO A 26 5.80 -0.06 4.89
N THR A 27 6.32 1.13 4.63
CA THR A 27 7.64 1.30 4.05
C THR A 27 8.74 0.64 4.88
N LEU A 28 8.71 0.79 6.18
CA LEU A 28 9.71 0.17 7.08
C LEU A 28 9.51 -1.34 7.22
N GLY A 29 8.27 -1.82 7.20
CA GLY A 29 7.93 -3.22 7.42
C GLY A 29 8.07 -4.10 6.18
N THR A 30 7.67 -3.61 5.00
CA THR A 30 7.55 -4.45 3.79
C THR A 30 8.73 -4.35 2.83
N THR A 31 9.64 -3.40 3.02
CA THR A 31 10.81 -3.19 2.14
C THR A 31 11.99 -4.12 2.44
N SER A 32 11.75 -5.29 3.02
CA SER A 32 12.79 -6.32 3.19
C SER A 32 13.27 -6.88 1.85
N SER A 33 12.45 -6.84 0.81
CA SER A 33 12.75 -7.25 -0.56
C SER A 33 12.07 -6.30 -1.55
N ALA A 34 12.69 -6.07 -2.71
CA ALA A 34 12.14 -5.25 -3.78
C ALA A 34 10.78 -5.78 -4.30
N ILE A 35 10.65 -7.11 -4.40
CA ILE A 35 9.39 -7.77 -4.83
C ILE A 35 8.26 -7.54 -3.83
N ASN A 36 8.54 -7.66 -2.53
CA ASN A 36 7.55 -7.42 -1.49
C ASN A 36 7.13 -5.95 -1.47
N GLY A 37 8.09 -5.04 -1.63
CA GLY A 37 7.81 -3.60 -1.73
C GLY A 37 6.93 -3.27 -2.93
N MET A 38 7.22 -3.84 -4.10
CA MET A 38 6.42 -3.65 -5.31
C MET A 38 5.02 -4.24 -5.16
N GLY A 39 4.88 -5.45 -4.61
CA GLY A 39 3.58 -6.08 -4.36
C GLY A 39 2.71 -5.26 -3.41
N MET A 40 3.29 -4.77 -2.31
CA MET A 40 2.59 -3.91 -1.36
C MET A 40 2.21 -2.55 -1.96
N GLY A 41 3.10 -1.96 -2.77
CA GLY A 41 2.84 -0.72 -3.48
C GLY A 41 1.67 -0.83 -4.45
N LEU A 42 1.63 -1.90 -5.28
CA LEU A 42 0.52 -2.16 -6.20
C LEU A 42 -0.79 -2.42 -5.47
N ALA A 43 -0.77 -3.20 -4.38
CA ALA A 43 -1.94 -3.43 -3.55
C ALA A 43 -2.50 -2.12 -2.97
N THR A 44 -1.63 -1.29 -2.41
CA THR A 44 -2.00 0.03 -1.87
C THR A 44 -2.55 0.95 -2.95
N MET A 45 -1.93 0.96 -4.14
CA MET A 45 -2.39 1.75 -5.28
C MET A 45 -3.81 1.36 -5.71
N PHE A 46 -4.09 0.05 -5.80
CA PHE A 46 -5.42 -0.44 -6.16
C PHE A 46 -6.48 0.01 -5.15
N VAL A 47 -6.22 -0.20 -3.86
CA VAL A 47 -7.13 0.22 -2.79
C VAL A 47 -7.31 1.74 -2.78
N LEU A 48 -6.24 2.51 -2.99
CA LEU A 48 -6.28 3.97 -3.03
C LEU A 48 -7.18 4.51 -4.15
N ILE A 49 -7.06 3.95 -5.35
CA ILE A 49 -7.90 4.33 -6.48
C ILE A 49 -9.36 4.03 -6.19
N CYS A 50 -9.68 2.79 -5.80
CA CYS A 50 -11.05 2.37 -5.53
C CYS A 50 -11.67 3.18 -4.39
N SER A 51 -10.96 3.35 -3.28
CA SER A 51 -11.46 4.09 -2.13
C SER A 51 -11.68 5.57 -2.44
N ASN A 52 -10.75 6.23 -3.14
CA ASN A 52 -10.88 7.64 -3.51
C ASN A 52 -12.11 7.88 -4.40
N VAL A 53 -12.38 7.01 -5.37
CA VAL A 53 -13.56 7.11 -6.25
C VAL A 53 -14.85 6.95 -5.46
N VAL A 54 -14.92 5.94 -4.59
CA VAL A 54 -16.12 5.67 -3.79
C VAL A 54 -16.35 6.78 -2.76
N ILE A 55 -15.32 7.19 -2.03
CA ILE A 55 -15.40 8.28 -1.05
C ILE A 55 -15.84 9.58 -1.71
N SER A 56 -15.28 9.91 -2.87
CA SER A 56 -15.69 11.10 -3.62
C SER A 56 -17.14 11.04 -4.10
N SER A 57 -17.67 9.85 -4.37
CA SER A 57 -19.09 9.66 -4.74
C SER A 57 -20.03 9.80 -3.54
N ILE A 58 -19.61 9.31 -2.37
CA ILE A 58 -20.45 9.25 -1.16
C ILE A 58 -20.29 10.51 -0.28
N LYS A 59 -19.32 11.35 -0.56
CA LYS A 59 -18.98 12.52 0.29
C LYS A 59 -20.17 13.41 0.69
N ASN A 60 -21.14 13.55 -0.21
CA ASN A 60 -22.33 14.38 0.04
C ASN A 60 -23.34 13.73 1.01
N LEU A 61 -23.24 12.42 1.24
CA LEU A 61 -24.13 11.66 2.11
C LEU A 61 -23.59 11.58 3.55
N ILE A 62 -22.29 11.78 3.74
CA ILE A 62 -21.63 11.61 5.03
C ILE A 62 -21.53 12.97 5.73
N PRO A 63 -22.11 13.15 6.94
CA PRO A 63 -21.92 14.35 7.73
C PRO A 63 -20.49 14.47 8.24
N ASP A 64 -19.99 15.71 8.41
CA ASP A 64 -18.60 15.99 8.78
C ASP A 64 -18.18 15.34 10.11
N MET A 65 -19.10 15.15 11.03
CA MET A 65 -18.84 14.57 12.36
C MET A 65 -18.39 13.11 12.32
N VAL A 66 -18.81 12.31 11.33
CA VAL A 66 -18.53 10.88 11.20
C VAL A 66 -17.70 10.54 9.95
N ARG A 67 -17.06 11.54 9.36
CA ARG A 67 -16.32 11.40 8.09
C ARG A 67 -15.18 10.40 8.19
N ILE A 68 -14.29 10.55 9.16
CA ILE A 68 -13.11 9.69 9.33
C ILE A 68 -13.49 8.22 9.59
N PRO A 69 -14.39 7.88 10.55
CA PRO A 69 -14.83 6.51 10.74
C PRO A 69 -15.47 5.88 9.50
N ALA A 70 -16.27 6.66 8.76
CA ALA A 70 -16.89 6.20 7.52
C ALA A 70 -15.85 5.86 6.44
N PHE A 71 -14.81 6.66 6.29
CA PHE A 71 -13.72 6.39 5.34
C PHE A 71 -12.95 5.12 5.70
N ILE A 72 -12.69 4.90 6.99
CA ILE A 72 -12.03 3.68 7.46
C ILE A 72 -12.86 2.44 7.11
N VAL A 73 -14.18 2.47 7.27
CA VAL A 73 -15.06 1.34 6.92
C VAL A 73 -15.01 1.05 5.42
N VAL A 74 -15.07 2.07 4.57
CA VAL A 74 -14.97 1.92 3.11
C VAL A 74 -13.63 1.32 2.71
N ILE A 75 -12.52 1.86 3.23
CA ILE A 75 -11.18 1.36 2.95
C ILE A 75 -11.02 -0.09 3.45
N ALA A 76 -11.52 -0.41 4.64
CA ALA A 76 -11.47 -1.77 5.20
C ALA A 76 -12.21 -2.77 4.32
N SER A 77 -13.36 -2.40 3.76
CA SER A 77 -14.11 -3.25 2.84
C SER A 77 -13.31 -3.57 1.59
N PHE A 78 -12.64 -2.59 0.99
CA PHE A 78 -11.78 -2.81 -0.19
C PHE A 78 -10.54 -3.63 0.14
N VAL A 79 -9.93 -3.42 1.29
CA VAL A 79 -8.77 -4.21 1.74
C VAL A 79 -9.16 -5.66 1.98
N THR A 80 -10.33 -5.94 2.54
CA THR A 80 -10.84 -7.31 2.71
C THR A 80 -11.07 -8.00 1.38
N LEU A 81 -11.67 -7.30 0.40
CA LEU A 81 -11.81 -7.82 -0.97
C LEU A 81 -10.45 -8.12 -1.61
N LEU A 82 -9.50 -7.20 -1.50
CA LEU A 82 -8.15 -7.40 -1.99
C LEU A 82 -7.49 -8.62 -1.34
N GLN A 83 -7.66 -8.79 -0.04
CA GLN A 83 -7.12 -9.93 0.71
C GLN A 83 -7.66 -11.25 0.18
N MET A 84 -8.96 -11.34 -0.06
CA MET A 84 -9.59 -12.55 -0.64
C MET A 84 -9.07 -12.83 -2.06
N ILE A 85 -8.92 -11.80 -2.89
CA ILE A 85 -8.38 -11.93 -4.24
C ILE A 85 -6.93 -12.40 -4.20
N MET A 86 -6.09 -11.79 -3.36
CA MET A 86 -4.69 -12.20 -3.22
C MET A 86 -4.54 -13.63 -2.72
N GLN A 87 -5.38 -14.06 -1.79
CA GLN A 87 -5.38 -15.43 -1.28
C GLN A 87 -5.74 -16.46 -2.36
N ALA A 88 -6.65 -16.10 -3.26
CA ALA A 88 -7.08 -16.97 -4.35
C ALA A 88 -6.07 -17.06 -5.49
N TYR A 89 -5.47 -15.95 -5.89
CA TYR A 89 -4.62 -15.87 -7.10
C TYR A 89 -3.12 -15.95 -6.82
N VAL A 90 -2.66 -15.42 -5.69
CA VAL A 90 -1.21 -15.31 -5.39
C VAL A 90 -0.93 -15.71 -3.92
N PRO A 91 -1.11 -16.99 -3.56
CA PRO A 91 -0.94 -17.43 -2.18
C PRO A 91 0.49 -17.26 -1.65
N ALA A 92 1.50 -17.28 -2.52
CA ALA A 92 2.90 -17.07 -2.14
C ALA A 92 3.16 -15.63 -1.63
N LEU A 93 2.62 -14.62 -2.32
CA LEU A 93 2.68 -13.22 -1.87
C LEU A 93 1.80 -12.98 -0.63
N TYR A 94 0.66 -13.64 -0.56
CA TYR A 94 -0.21 -13.57 0.60
C TYR A 94 0.49 -14.09 1.88
N ALA A 95 1.25 -15.18 1.77
CA ALA A 95 2.00 -15.72 2.92
C ALA A 95 3.04 -14.74 3.49
N THR A 96 3.65 -13.92 2.64
CA THR A 96 4.65 -12.91 3.05
C THR A 96 4.04 -11.59 3.47
N LEU A 97 2.99 -11.13 2.77
CA LEU A 97 2.38 -9.82 2.97
C LEU A 97 1.12 -9.84 3.85
N GLY A 98 0.58 -11.01 4.18
CA GLY A 98 -0.70 -11.15 4.87
C GLY A 98 -0.80 -10.42 6.21
N LEU A 99 0.30 -10.33 6.96
CA LEU A 99 0.38 -9.56 8.20
C LEU A 99 0.37 -8.04 7.96
N PHE A 100 0.80 -7.60 6.77
CA PHE A 100 0.91 -6.18 6.45
C PHE A 100 -0.31 -5.63 5.70
N ILE A 101 -1.16 -6.50 5.14
CA ILE A 101 -2.37 -6.08 4.42
C ILE A 101 -3.33 -5.30 5.33
N PRO A 102 -3.61 -5.70 6.58
CA PRO A 102 -4.43 -4.90 7.49
C PRO A 102 -3.87 -3.50 7.77
N LEU A 103 -2.54 -3.32 7.68
CA LEU A 103 -1.91 -2.01 7.84
C LEU A 103 -2.23 -1.04 6.70
N ILE A 104 -2.72 -1.54 5.56
CA ILE A 104 -3.19 -0.69 4.46
C ILE A 104 -4.40 0.14 4.92
N VAL A 105 -5.29 -0.42 5.73
CA VAL A 105 -6.50 0.27 6.22
C VAL A 105 -6.15 1.55 6.99
N VAL A 106 -5.14 1.47 7.86
CA VAL A 106 -4.70 2.60 8.70
C VAL A 106 -3.54 3.37 8.08
N ASN A 107 -3.25 3.15 6.81
CA ASN A 107 -2.15 3.82 6.13
C ASN A 107 -2.44 5.32 5.98
N CYS A 108 -1.50 6.13 6.45
CA CYS A 108 -1.58 7.59 6.43
C CYS A 108 -1.83 8.15 5.02
N ILE A 109 -1.34 7.47 3.98
CA ILE A 109 -1.57 7.89 2.58
C ILE A 109 -3.06 7.78 2.22
N LEU A 110 -3.70 6.64 2.52
CA LEU A 110 -5.10 6.43 2.19
C LEU A 110 -6.00 7.42 2.93
N LEU A 111 -5.84 7.50 4.24
CA LEU A 111 -6.64 8.42 5.08
C LEU A 111 -6.36 9.87 4.75
N GLY A 112 -5.09 10.24 4.57
CA GLY A 112 -4.69 11.59 4.24
C GLY A 112 -5.23 12.05 2.88
N ARG A 113 -5.20 11.22 1.86
CA ARG A 113 -5.74 11.57 0.52
C ARG A 113 -7.26 11.49 0.46
N ALA A 114 -7.88 10.57 1.19
CA ALA A 114 -9.33 10.50 1.31
C ALA A 114 -9.89 11.82 1.88
N GLU A 115 -9.30 12.34 2.93
CA GLU A 115 -9.72 13.58 3.58
C GLU A 115 -9.26 14.82 2.79
N ALA A 116 -8.01 14.88 2.36
CA ALA A 116 -7.45 16.08 1.73
C ALA A 116 -7.98 16.30 0.31
N PHE A 117 -8.19 15.26 -0.46
CA PHE A 117 -8.51 15.36 -1.89
C PHE A 117 -9.87 14.76 -2.26
N ALA A 118 -10.14 13.49 -1.93
CA ALA A 118 -11.37 12.82 -2.36
C ALA A 118 -12.64 13.44 -1.75
N ALA A 119 -12.56 13.89 -0.51
CA ALA A 119 -13.68 14.57 0.17
C ALA A 119 -14.03 15.93 -0.45
N LYS A 120 -13.10 16.58 -1.14
CA LYS A 120 -13.26 17.93 -1.71
C LYS A 120 -13.52 17.95 -3.20
N ASN A 121 -12.95 16.98 -3.94
CA ASN A 121 -13.01 16.92 -5.39
C ASN A 121 -14.01 15.87 -5.91
N GLY A 122 -14.27 15.90 -7.21
CA GLY A 122 -15.14 14.92 -7.88
C GLY A 122 -14.44 13.55 -8.08
N PRO A 123 -15.19 12.52 -8.54
CA PRO A 123 -14.65 11.16 -8.69
C PRO A 123 -13.56 11.06 -9.77
N VAL A 124 -13.66 11.82 -10.87
CA VAL A 124 -12.68 11.78 -11.98
C VAL A 124 -11.32 12.33 -11.56
N PRO A 125 -11.19 13.54 -10.99
CA PRO A 125 -9.91 14.01 -10.45
C PRO A 125 -9.35 13.11 -9.36
N SER A 126 -10.20 12.54 -8.52
CA SER A 126 -9.79 11.63 -7.43
C SER A 126 -9.22 10.31 -7.94
N PHE A 127 -9.68 9.83 -9.07
CA PHE A 127 -9.10 8.66 -9.76
C PHE A 127 -7.66 8.95 -10.21
N PHE A 128 -7.45 10.07 -10.91
CA PHE A 128 -6.11 10.45 -11.38
C PHE A 128 -5.14 10.77 -10.24
N ASP A 129 -5.64 11.36 -9.17
CA ASP A 129 -4.85 11.59 -7.96
C ASP A 129 -4.43 10.28 -7.31
N GLY A 130 -5.36 9.35 -7.11
CA GLY A 130 -5.07 8.02 -6.56
C GLY A 130 -4.05 7.24 -7.39
N LEU A 131 -4.14 7.34 -8.72
CA LEU A 131 -3.20 6.71 -9.63
C LEU A 131 -1.81 7.34 -9.54
N GLY A 132 -1.71 8.66 -9.53
CA GLY A 132 -0.44 9.39 -9.41
C GLY A 132 0.27 9.11 -8.08
N MET A 133 -0.46 9.22 -6.98
CA MET A 133 0.07 8.95 -5.64
C MET A 133 0.43 7.48 -5.44
N GLY A 134 -0.40 6.56 -5.93
CA GLY A 134 -0.15 5.12 -5.87
C GLY A 134 1.09 4.71 -6.65
N LEU A 135 1.29 5.26 -7.86
CA LEU A 135 2.50 5.04 -8.64
C LEU A 135 3.74 5.62 -7.93
N GLY A 136 3.65 6.84 -7.41
CA GLY A 136 4.74 7.46 -6.64
C GLY A 136 5.14 6.62 -5.43
N PHE A 137 4.16 6.08 -4.70
CA PHE A 137 4.38 5.22 -3.55
C PHE A 137 5.00 3.88 -3.93
N THR A 138 4.49 3.22 -4.98
CA THR A 138 5.02 1.95 -5.48
C THR A 138 6.47 2.10 -5.92
N LEU A 139 6.78 3.18 -6.63
CA LEU A 139 8.14 3.48 -7.08
C LEU A 139 9.08 3.71 -5.90
N ALA A 140 8.65 4.48 -4.90
CA ALA A 140 9.43 4.71 -3.68
C ALA A 140 9.70 3.42 -2.90
N LEU A 141 8.69 2.56 -2.71
CA LEU A 141 8.85 1.26 -2.05
C LEU A 141 9.80 0.33 -2.80
N THR A 142 9.71 0.32 -4.13
CA THR A 142 10.59 -0.51 -4.97
C THR A 142 12.04 -0.05 -4.88
N ILE A 143 12.29 1.25 -4.94
CA ILE A 143 13.65 1.82 -4.80
C ILE A 143 14.20 1.51 -3.40
N LEU A 144 13.43 1.78 -2.35
CA LEU A 144 13.87 1.52 -0.97
C LEU A 144 14.09 0.03 -0.70
N GLY A 145 13.21 -0.83 -1.21
CA GLY A 145 13.37 -2.28 -1.14
C GLY A 145 14.63 -2.76 -1.85
N GLY A 146 14.90 -2.24 -3.06
CA GLY A 146 16.10 -2.54 -3.81
C GLY A 146 17.39 -2.07 -3.12
N VAL A 147 17.41 -0.86 -2.58
CA VAL A 147 18.55 -0.35 -1.80
C VAL A 147 18.79 -1.18 -0.55
N ARG A 148 17.75 -1.54 0.18
CA ARG A 148 17.87 -2.41 1.36
C ARG A 148 18.38 -3.79 1.02
N GLU A 149 17.88 -4.39 -0.06
CA GLU A 149 18.33 -5.69 -0.52
C GLU A 149 19.80 -5.65 -0.94
N PHE A 150 20.20 -4.59 -1.64
CA PHE A 150 21.60 -4.38 -2.03
C PHE A 150 22.55 -4.20 -0.84
N LEU A 151 22.14 -3.40 0.15
CA LEU A 151 22.96 -3.15 1.35
C LEU A 151 22.95 -4.34 2.33
N GLY A 152 21.84 -5.08 2.41
CA GLY A 152 21.68 -6.17 3.37
C GLY A 152 22.33 -7.49 2.96
N THR A 153 22.36 -7.80 1.68
CA THR A 153 22.87 -9.09 1.15
C THR A 153 24.12 -8.95 0.28
N GLY A 154 24.46 -7.74 -0.16
CA GLY A 154 25.58 -7.51 -1.10
C GLY A 154 25.40 -8.22 -2.45
N LYS A 155 24.25 -8.82 -2.70
CA LYS A 155 23.87 -9.48 -3.94
C LYS A 155 22.48 -9.02 -4.35
N SER A 156 22.41 -8.30 -5.45
CA SER A 156 21.13 -8.06 -6.10
C SER A 156 20.70 -9.37 -6.75
N VAL A 157 19.83 -10.14 -6.15
CA VAL A 157 18.84 -10.96 -6.83
C VAL A 157 17.94 -11.71 -5.85
N SER A 158 16.68 -11.48 -6.00
CA SER A 158 15.53 -12.02 -5.35
C SER A 158 15.21 -13.51 -5.58
N TYR A 159 16.21 -14.35 -5.83
CA TYR A 159 15.98 -15.78 -6.00
C TYR A 159 16.08 -16.59 -4.71
N THR A 160 16.54 -16.01 -3.62
CA THR A 160 16.76 -16.75 -2.36
C THR A 160 15.55 -16.76 -1.41
N HIS A 161 14.52 -15.95 -1.65
CA HIS A 161 13.37 -15.89 -0.75
C HIS A 161 12.20 -16.82 -1.07
N LEU A 162 12.28 -17.61 -2.14
CA LEU A 162 11.33 -18.71 -2.38
C LEU A 162 11.67 -19.98 -1.60
N ARG A 163 12.80 -20.01 -0.91
CA ARG A 163 13.13 -21.10 -0.01
C ARG A 163 12.89 -20.64 1.43
N ALA A 164 11.66 -20.85 1.88
CA ALA A 164 11.34 -20.75 3.30
C ALA A 164 12.37 -21.52 4.12
N PRO A 165 12.86 -20.99 5.25
CA PRO A 165 13.65 -21.78 6.19
C PRO A 165 12.73 -22.83 6.79
N ARG A 166 12.70 -23.97 6.14
CA ARG A 166 12.09 -25.17 6.65
C ARG A 166 13.03 -25.70 7.74
N ASP A 167 12.53 -25.75 8.94
CA ASP A 167 13.13 -26.52 10.02
C ASP A 167 14.39 -25.98 10.72
N ARG A 168 14.20 -25.01 11.62
CA ARG A 168 15.10 -24.86 12.77
C ARG A 168 14.45 -25.06 14.13
N THR A 169 13.23 -25.52 14.19
CA THR A 169 12.53 -25.73 15.48
C THR A 169 12.32 -27.21 15.86
N ARG A 170 12.88 -28.14 15.11
CA ARG A 170 12.67 -29.59 15.40
C ARG A 170 13.80 -30.32 16.10
N SER A 171 14.77 -29.61 16.65
CA SER A 171 15.89 -30.29 17.34
C SER A 171 16.18 -29.76 18.74
N ARG A 172 15.14 -29.43 19.51
CA ARG A 172 15.29 -29.21 20.95
C ARG A 172 14.08 -29.74 21.73
N MET A 173 13.83 -31.02 21.66
CA MET A 173 13.19 -31.73 22.74
C MET A 173 14.26 -32.59 23.44
N PRO A 174 14.62 -32.33 24.69
CA PRO A 174 15.41 -33.28 25.47
C PRO A 174 14.53 -34.47 25.76
N SER A 175 15.02 -35.65 25.41
CA SER A 175 14.51 -36.94 25.88
C SER A 175 14.74 -37.08 27.34
N SER A 176 13.71 -37.21 28.10
CA SER A 176 13.71 -37.82 29.43
C SER A 176 12.75 -38.97 29.43
#